data_9665d53c98efb830d94d23d71e716046
#
_entry.id   9665d53c98efb830d94d23d71e716046
#
_cell.length_a   1.000
_cell.length_b   1.000
_cell.length_c   1.000
_cell.angle_alpha   90.00
_cell.angle_beta   90.00
_cell.angle_gamma   90.00
#
_symmetry.space_group_name_H-M   'P 1'
#
loop_
_entity.id
_entity.type
_entity.pdbx_description
1 polymer ?
#
loop_
_entity_poly.entity_id
_entity_poly.type
_entity_poly.pdbx_seq_one_letter_code
_entity_poly.pdbx_strand_id
1 'polypeptide(L)'
;VPLKAYYSSPEDIQKHIPFELEQQFNNLQKNPPPGTCVVASDKFGEALSVFFHRMEKEKLTHMTAIVQSQTHAMAVRLRIKKTPAGETEYVVSFYDPNATNTAVRYKANNCDSFGSLQSFINIQQAKQKWVITDICSECVGITPYLPREQAHLLSGIENELQPPLSPPALFLLMRMGIYKNIVLFFDKLKNSQEMTASKALDILAAKSPEGIYGLCVLLYHNTIDKFNDYITNLKELTRKYNFSQEDL
;
A
#
# COMPACT_ATOMS: atom_id res chain seq x y z
N VAL A 1 4.78 -30.77 13.73
CA VAL A 1 4.32 -30.11 14.98
C VAL A 1 3.91 -28.68 14.60
N PRO A 2 2.69 -28.24 14.98
CA PRO A 2 2.24 -26.89 14.64
C PRO A 2 3.18 -25.84 15.25
N LEU A 3 3.55 -24.81 14.50
CA LEU A 3 4.39 -23.70 14.95
C LEU A 3 3.87 -23.06 16.26
N LYS A 4 2.56 -23.02 16.46
CA LYS A 4 1.92 -22.57 17.70
C LYS A 4 2.37 -23.32 18.98
N ALA A 5 2.94 -24.51 18.85
CA ALA A 5 3.45 -25.25 20.00
C ALA A 5 4.80 -24.69 20.53
N TYR A 6 5.45 -23.83 19.75
CA TYR A 6 6.78 -23.28 20.09
C TYR A 6 6.76 -21.79 20.36
N TYR A 7 5.74 -21.07 19.87
CA TYR A 7 5.70 -19.61 19.94
C TYR A 7 4.35 -19.15 20.48
N SER A 8 4.39 -18.30 21.49
CA SER A 8 3.19 -17.77 22.15
C SER A 8 2.60 -16.59 21.41
N SER A 9 3.41 -15.89 20.60
CA SER A 9 3.00 -14.70 19.84
C SER A 9 3.75 -14.58 18.51
N PRO A 10 3.25 -13.80 17.55
CA PRO A 10 3.98 -13.45 16.32
C PRO A 10 5.35 -12.82 16.59
N GLU A 11 5.49 -12.03 17.67
CA GLU A 11 6.73 -11.38 18.06
C GLU A 11 7.81 -12.40 18.46
N ASP A 12 7.41 -13.53 19.05
CA ASP A 12 8.34 -14.61 19.37
C ASP A 12 8.93 -15.24 18.11
N ILE A 13 8.14 -15.31 17.03
CA ILE A 13 8.61 -15.80 15.73
C ILE A 13 9.62 -14.82 15.13
N GLN A 14 9.39 -13.51 15.26
CA GLN A 14 10.29 -12.48 14.73
C GLN A 14 11.70 -12.56 15.30
N LYS A 15 11.84 -12.95 16.56
CA LYS A 15 13.16 -13.13 17.22
C LYS A 15 14.00 -14.24 16.58
N HIS A 16 13.39 -15.11 15.80
CA HIS A 16 14.01 -16.26 15.16
C HIS A 16 14.13 -16.12 13.63
N ILE A 17 13.80 -14.94 13.10
CA ILE A 17 14.03 -14.66 11.67
C ILE A 17 15.55 -14.65 11.41
N PRO A 18 16.07 -15.45 10.47
CA PRO A 18 17.46 -15.41 10.09
C PRO A 18 17.89 -14.00 9.65
N PHE A 19 19.07 -13.57 10.05
CA PHE A 19 19.60 -12.23 9.76
C PHE A 19 19.60 -11.90 8.26
N GLU A 20 19.84 -12.89 7.40
CA GLU A 20 19.80 -12.75 5.95
C GLU A 20 18.38 -12.40 5.43
N LEU A 21 17.33 -12.98 6.03
CA LEU A 21 15.95 -12.65 5.71
C LEU A 21 15.57 -11.26 6.23
N GLU A 22 16.03 -10.90 7.40
CA GLU A 22 15.85 -9.55 7.94
C GLU A 22 16.53 -8.50 7.04
N GLN A 23 17.77 -8.76 6.59
CA GLN A 23 18.45 -7.88 5.63
C GLN A 23 17.69 -7.77 4.30
N GLN A 24 17.17 -8.88 3.77
CA GLN A 24 16.38 -8.86 2.55
C GLN A 24 15.11 -8.03 2.72
N PHE A 25 14.42 -8.19 3.85
CA PHE A 25 13.22 -7.41 4.17
C PHE A 25 13.54 -5.91 4.27
N ASN A 26 14.60 -5.54 4.97
CA ASN A 26 15.05 -4.16 5.10
C ASN A 26 15.46 -3.55 3.75
N ASN A 27 16.06 -4.34 2.86
CA ASN A 27 16.39 -3.89 1.50
C ASN A 27 15.13 -3.66 0.65
N LEU A 28 14.09 -4.48 0.79
CA LEU A 28 12.80 -4.28 0.12
C LEU A 28 12.09 -3.02 0.62
N GLN A 29 12.19 -2.70 1.91
CA GLN A 29 11.64 -1.45 2.46
C GLN A 29 12.37 -0.22 1.93
N LYS A 30 13.70 -0.29 1.76
CA LYS A 30 14.50 0.81 1.19
C LYS A 30 14.24 1.04 -0.29
N ASN A 31 13.95 -0.01 -1.02
CA ASN A 31 13.74 0.00 -2.47
C ASN A 31 12.44 -0.74 -2.78
N PRO A 32 11.28 -0.08 -2.63
CA PRO A 32 10.00 -0.74 -2.87
C PRO A 32 9.92 -1.27 -4.30
N PRO A 33 9.34 -2.46 -4.50
CA PRO A 33 9.18 -3.03 -5.84
C PRO A 33 8.40 -2.11 -6.77
N PRO A 34 8.64 -2.17 -8.09
CA PRO A 34 7.81 -1.48 -9.08
C PRO A 34 6.32 -1.82 -8.90
N GLY A 35 5.45 -0.86 -9.14
CA GLY A 35 4.01 -1.01 -8.96
C GLY A 35 3.54 -0.82 -7.50
N THR A 36 4.46 -0.55 -6.56
CA THR A 36 4.07 -0.18 -5.19
C THR A 36 3.32 1.15 -5.20
N CYS A 37 2.13 1.19 -4.59
CA CYS A 37 1.25 2.35 -4.64
C CYS A 37 0.45 2.51 -3.34
N VAL A 38 -0.14 3.69 -3.17
CA VAL A 38 -1.13 3.99 -2.13
C VAL A 38 -2.41 4.42 -2.81
N VAL A 39 -3.54 3.84 -2.40
CA VAL A 39 -4.86 4.14 -2.96
C VAL A 39 -5.85 4.44 -1.83
N ALA A 40 -6.91 5.19 -2.15
CA ALA A 40 -8.04 5.33 -1.23
C ALA A 40 -8.67 3.96 -0.98
N SER A 41 -9.15 3.71 0.23
CA SER A 41 -9.68 2.40 0.61
C SER A 41 -10.91 1.99 -0.21
N ASP A 42 -11.72 2.96 -0.61
CA ASP A 42 -12.88 2.76 -1.51
C ASP A 42 -12.47 2.47 -2.96
N LYS A 43 -11.21 2.75 -3.34
CA LYS A 43 -10.60 2.47 -4.64
C LYS A 43 -9.79 1.18 -4.69
N PHE A 44 -9.79 0.40 -3.61
CA PHE A 44 -9.02 -0.84 -3.56
C PHE A 44 -9.45 -1.84 -4.63
N GLY A 45 -10.76 -1.95 -4.89
CA GLY A 45 -11.28 -2.81 -5.96
C GLY A 45 -10.80 -2.39 -7.35
N GLU A 46 -10.77 -1.08 -7.63
CA GLU A 46 -10.20 -0.54 -8.89
C GLU A 46 -8.71 -0.88 -9.00
N ALA A 47 -7.96 -0.77 -7.89
CA ALA A 47 -6.56 -1.15 -7.89
C ALA A 47 -6.36 -2.64 -8.23
N LEU A 48 -7.19 -3.54 -7.69
CA LEU A 48 -7.15 -4.97 -8.05
C LEU A 48 -7.41 -5.17 -9.53
N SER A 49 -8.37 -4.45 -10.12
CA SER A 49 -8.67 -4.48 -11.56
C SER A 49 -7.46 -4.06 -12.40
N VAL A 50 -6.81 -2.95 -12.04
CA VAL A 50 -5.59 -2.47 -12.70
C VAL A 50 -4.46 -3.51 -12.65
N PHE A 51 -4.25 -4.14 -11.49
CA PHE A 51 -3.26 -5.23 -11.37
C PHE A 51 -3.60 -6.42 -12.24
N PHE A 52 -4.87 -6.84 -12.31
CA PHE A 52 -5.29 -7.95 -13.17
C PHE A 52 -5.11 -7.62 -14.65
N HIS A 53 -5.49 -6.43 -15.11
CA HIS A 53 -5.23 -6.00 -16.49
C HIS A 53 -3.74 -6.01 -16.85
N ARG A 54 -2.89 -5.53 -15.91
CA ARG A 54 -1.44 -5.60 -16.09
C ARG A 54 -0.96 -7.06 -16.17
N MET A 55 -1.45 -7.93 -15.28
CA MET A 55 -1.11 -9.36 -15.30
C MET A 55 -1.50 -10.02 -16.62
N GLU A 56 -2.67 -9.72 -17.17
CA GLU A 56 -3.08 -10.23 -18.50
C GLU A 56 -2.15 -9.77 -19.62
N LYS A 57 -1.91 -8.46 -19.68
CA LYS A 57 -1.03 -7.85 -20.68
C LYS A 57 0.37 -8.48 -20.66
N GLU A 58 0.90 -8.70 -19.46
CA GLU A 58 2.25 -9.26 -19.26
C GLU A 58 2.25 -10.80 -19.16
N LYS A 59 1.09 -11.46 -19.39
CA LYS A 59 0.92 -12.93 -19.34
C LYS A 59 1.32 -13.54 -17.99
N LEU A 60 1.12 -12.79 -16.91
CA LEU A 60 1.34 -13.28 -15.55
C LEU A 60 0.12 -14.04 -15.07
N THR A 61 0.32 -15.22 -14.50
CA THR A 61 -0.77 -16.05 -13.97
C THR A 61 -0.98 -15.89 -12.46
N HIS A 62 -0.01 -15.34 -11.75
CA HIS A 62 -0.09 -15.10 -10.31
C HIS A 62 0.81 -13.93 -9.89
N MET A 63 0.41 -13.27 -8.82
CA MET A 63 1.14 -12.23 -8.13
C MET A 63 0.79 -12.29 -6.65
N THR A 64 1.72 -11.97 -5.78
CA THR A 64 1.44 -11.72 -4.37
C THR A 64 1.63 -10.24 -4.06
N ALA A 65 0.95 -9.74 -3.05
CA ALA A 65 1.15 -8.39 -2.56
C ALA A 65 0.99 -8.34 -1.04
N ILE A 66 1.68 -7.40 -0.40
CA ILE A 66 1.34 -6.94 0.94
C ILE A 66 0.39 -5.75 0.77
N VAL A 67 -0.74 -5.81 1.47
CA VAL A 67 -1.68 -4.70 1.61
C VAL A 67 -1.60 -4.22 3.03
N GLN A 68 -1.30 -2.94 3.23
CA GLN A 68 -1.09 -2.39 4.56
C GLN A 68 -1.85 -1.08 4.77
N SER A 69 -2.38 -0.92 5.97
CA SER A 69 -2.84 0.34 6.52
C SER A 69 -1.75 0.98 7.37
N GLN A 70 -2.09 2.03 8.12
CA GLN A 70 -1.16 2.63 9.08
C GLN A 70 -0.77 1.66 10.21
N THR A 71 -1.67 0.74 10.60
CA THR A 71 -1.53 -0.11 11.80
C THR A 71 -1.50 -1.61 11.49
N HIS A 72 -1.91 -2.03 10.30
CA HIS A 72 -2.08 -3.45 9.98
C HIS A 72 -1.58 -3.80 8.59
N ALA A 73 -1.08 -5.03 8.41
CA ALA A 73 -0.63 -5.55 7.13
C ALA A 73 -1.19 -6.96 6.89
N MET A 74 -1.57 -7.23 5.64
CA MET A 74 -2.09 -8.51 5.18
C MET A 74 -1.40 -8.97 3.92
N ALA A 75 -1.36 -10.27 3.68
CA ALA A 75 -0.92 -10.83 2.41
C ALA A 75 -2.12 -11.02 1.47
N VAL A 76 -1.91 -10.66 0.22
CA VAL A 76 -2.90 -10.82 -0.86
C VAL A 76 -2.26 -11.59 -1.99
N ARG A 77 -2.99 -12.55 -2.55
CA ARG A 77 -2.58 -13.30 -3.74
C ARG A 77 -3.61 -13.14 -4.84
N LEU A 78 -3.16 -12.67 -6.00
CA LEU A 78 -3.92 -12.58 -7.23
C LEU A 78 -3.56 -13.76 -8.14
N ARG A 79 -4.56 -14.37 -8.78
CA ARG A 79 -4.36 -15.45 -9.75
C ARG A 79 -5.33 -15.32 -10.90
N ILE A 80 -4.82 -15.58 -12.10
CA ILE A 80 -5.61 -15.78 -13.31
C ILE A 80 -5.57 -17.26 -13.63
N LYS A 81 -6.73 -17.89 -13.75
CA LYS A 81 -6.86 -19.32 -14.00
C LYS A 81 -7.74 -19.58 -15.21
N LYS A 82 -7.60 -20.76 -15.79
CA LYS A 82 -8.59 -21.32 -16.71
C LYS A 82 -9.46 -22.31 -15.94
N THR A 83 -10.78 -22.20 -16.12
CA THR A 83 -11.73 -23.21 -15.66
C THR A 83 -11.65 -24.46 -16.54
N PRO A 84 -12.21 -25.61 -16.13
CA PRO A 84 -12.33 -26.78 -17.00
C PRO A 84 -13.08 -26.52 -18.31
N ALA A 85 -13.98 -25.52 -18.33
CA ALA A 85 -14.70 -25.06 -19.53
C ALA A 85 -13.86 -24.11 -20.40
N GLY A 86 -12.61 -23.81 -20.03
CA GLY A 86 -11.72 -22.92 -20.78
C GLY A 86 -11.93 -21.42 -20.49
N GLU A 87 -12.89 -21.05 -19.64
CA GLU A 87 -13.16 -19.67 -19.26
C GLU A 87 -12.07 -19.12 -18.33
N THR A 88 -11.86 -17.80 -18.35
CA THR A 88 -10.94 -17.14 -17.43
C THR A 88 -11.61 -16.88 -16.09
N GLU A 89 -10.95 -17.25 -15.00
CA GLU A 89 -11.36 -16.95 -13.62
C GLU A 89 -10.26 -16.12 -12.95
N TYR A 90 -10.63 -14.95 -12.42
CA TYR A 90 -9.78 -14.07 -11.62
C TYR A 90 -10.03 -14.36 -10.14
N VAL A 91 -8.97 -14.58 -9.38
CA VAL A 91 -9.09 -15.00 -7.97
C VAL A 91 -8.20 -14.12 -7.10
N VAL A 92 -8.81 -13.46 -6.13
CA VAL A 92 -8.12 -12.76 -5.04
C VAL A 92 -8.25 -13.59 -3.78
N SER A 93 -7.14 -13.83 -3.11
CA SER A 93 -7.11 -14.52 -1.82
C SER A 93 -6.40 -13.64 -0.80
N PHE A 94 -7.04 -13.42 0.35
CA PHE A 94 -6.50 -12.65 1.47
C PHE A 94 -6.05 -13.58 2.59
N TYR A 95 -4.95 -13.21 3.19
CA TYR A 95 -4.45 -13.80 4.43
C TYR A 95 -4.21 -12.67 5.43
N ASP A 96 -4.94 -12.74 6.55
CA ASP A 96 -4.75 -11.84 7.69
C ASP A 96 -4.00 -12.61 8.79
N PRO A 97 -2.82 -12.13 9.24
CA PRO A 97 -2.09 -12.78 10.32
C PRO A 97 -2.85 -12.82 11.65
N ASN A 98 -3.80 -11.89 11.87
CA ASN A 98 -4.67 -11.91 13.06
C ASN A 98 -5.80 -12.94 12.95
N ALA A 99 -6.04 -13.47 11.74
CA ALA A 99 -7.10 -14.44 11.46
C ALA A 99 -6.53 -15.69 10.74
N THR A 100 -5.52 -16.30 11.31
CA THR A 100 -4.69 -17.35 10.69
C THR A 100 -5.43 -18.62 10.21
N ASN A 101 -6.67 -18.81 10.63
CA ASN A 101 -7.44 -20.03 10.31
C ASN A 101 -8.29 -19.90 9.04
N THR A 102 -8.34 -18.71 8.42
CA THR A 102 -9.22 -18.47 7.28
C THR A 102 -8.52 -17.67 6.18
N ALA A 103 -8.50 -18.22 4.97
CA ALA A 103 -8.18 -17.47 3.77
C ALA A 103 -9.49 -17.02 3.12
N VAL A 104 -9.75 -15.72 3.08
CA VAL A 104 -10.89 -15.18 2.34
C VAL A 104 -10.55 -15.20 0.86
N ARG A 105 -11.45 -15.75 0.04
CA ARG A 105 -11.27 -15.83 -1.41
C ARG A 105 -12.45 -15.22 -2.14
N TYR A 106 -12.15 -14.32 -3.05
CA TYR A 106 -13.13 -13.76 -3.98
C TYR A 106 -12.78 -14.19 -5.41
N LYS A 107 -13.80 -14.46 -6.24
CA LYS A 107 -13.67 -14.92 -7.61
C LYS A 107 -14.56 -14.09 -8.53
N ALA A 108 -14.11 -13.81 -9.73
CA ALA A 108 -14.86 -13.16 -10.79
C ALA A 108 -14.44 -13.72 -12.16
N ASN A 109 -15.37 -13.70 -13.11
CA ASN A 109 -15.10 -14.08 -14.51
C ASN A 109 -14.60 -12.89 -15.34
N ASN A 110 -14.72 -11.67 -14.81
CA ASN A 110 -14.21 -10.45 -15.40
C ASN A 110 -13.45 -9.66 -14.33
N CYS A 111 -12.24 -9.19 -14.66
CA CYS A 111 -11.41 -8.41 -13.74
C CYS A 111 -12.03 -7.05 -13.38
N ASP A 112 -12.83 -6.44 -14.26
CA ASP A 112 -13.52 -5.18 -13.99
C ASP A 112 -14.58 -5.29 -12.89
N SER A 113 -15.06 -6.51 -12.63
CA SER A 113 -15.98 -6.78 -11.52
C SER A 113 -15.40 -6.42 -10.15
N PHE A 114 -14.06 -6.38 -10.02
CA PHE A 114 -13.41 -5.93 -8.78
C PHE A 114 -13.56 -4.42 -8.58
N GLY A 115 -13.61 -3.63 -9.67
CA GLY A 115 -13.81 -2.18 -9.61
C GLY A 115 -15.13 -1.76 -8.97
N SER A 116 -16.16 -2.61 -9.01
CA SER A 116 -17.44 -2.38 -8.34
C SER A 116 -17.41 -2.65 -6.83
N LEU A 117 -16.34 -3.21 -6.30
CA LEU A 117 -16.14 -3.43 -4.85
C LEU A 117 -15.79 -2.10 -4.19
N GLN A 118 -16.78 -1.46 -3.58
CA GLN A 118 -16.67 -0.10 -3.04
C GLN A 118 -15.69 0.08 -1.89
N SER A 119 -15.33 -1.01 -1.21
CA SER A 119 -14.29 -0.95 -0.18
C SER A 119 -13.71 -2.33 0.11
N PHE A 120 -12.50 -2.35 0.67
CA PHE A 120 -11.88 -3.55 1.22
C PHE A 120 -12.77 -4.26 2.25
N ILE A 121 -13.55 -3.49 3.00
CA ILE A 121 -14.53 -3.96 4.01
C ILE A 121 -15.66 -4.75 3.34
N ASN A 122 -16.13 -4.33 2.17
CA ASN A 122 -17.24 -5.01 1.48
C ASN A 122 -16.87 -6.41 0.97
N ILE A 123 -15.61 -6.64 0.61
CA ILE A 123 -15.14 -7.99 0.26
C ILE A 123 -15.28 -8.95 1.45
N GLN A 124 -15.13 -8.44 2.66
CA GLN A 124 -15.19 -9.24 3.89
C GLN A 124 -16.58 -9.34 4.46
N GLN A 125 -17.39 -8.29 4.42
CA GLN A 125 -18.77 -8.29 4.90
C GLN A 125 -19.65 -9.27 4.11
N ALA A 126 -19.34 -9.52 2.84
CA ALA A 126 -20.09 -10.46 2.01
C ALA A 126 -19.97 -11.93 2.48
N LYS A 127 -19.02 -12.28 3.33
CA LYS A 127 -18.81 -13.70 3.72
C LYS A 127 -18.54 -14.01 5.19
N GLN A 128 -18.09 -13.10 6.02
CA GLN A 128 -17.88 -13.35 7.46
C GLN A 128 -17.82 -12.06 8.27
N LYS A 129 -18.34 -12.07 9.50
CA LYS A 129 -18.20 -11.03 10.54
C LYS A 129 -16.75 -10.86 11.02
N TRP A 130 -15.81 -10.70 10.12
CA TRP A 130 -14.42 -10.45 10.49
C TRP A 130 -14.22 -8.96 10.54
N VAL A 131 -14.05 -8.52 11.71
CA VAL A 131 -13.77 -7.16 12.06
C VAL A 131 -12.34 -6.85 11.64
N ILE A 132 -12.13 -6.37 10.41
CA ILE A 132 -10.98 -5.54 10.15
C ILE A 132 -11.38 -4.11 10.53
N THR A 133 -11.79 -3.93 11.77
CA THR A 133 -12.08 -2.62 12.34
C THR A 133 -10.84 -1.72 12.34
N ASP A 134 -9.66 -2.31 12.34
CA ASP A 134 -8.40 -1.55 12.36
C ASP A 134 -7.89 -1.14 10.97
N ILE A 135 -8.47 -1.65 9.87
CA ILE A 135 -8.17 -1.18 8.51
C ILE A 135 -9.15 -0.08 8.07
N CYS A 136 -9.91 0.51 8.96
CA CYS A 136 -10.67 1.74 8.70
C CYS A 136 -9.74 2.95 8.50
N SER A 137 -8.70 2.76 7.70
CA SER A 137 -7.83 3.80 7.17
C SER A 137 -8.47 4.32 5.89
N GLU A 138 -8.44 5.63 5.69
CA GLU A 138 -8.91 6.28 4.46
C GLU A 138 -8.17 5.78 3.21
N CYS A 139 -7.00 5.16 3.39
CA CYS A 139 -6.18 4.64 2.31
C CYS A 139 -5.40 3.39 2.73
N VAL A 140 -4.98 2.63 1.73
CA VAL A 140 -4.15 1.44 1.88
C VAL A 140 -2.95 1.49 0.93
N GLY A 141 -1.81 0.99 1.41
CA GLY A 141 -0.62 0.77 0.61
C GLY A 141 -0.63 -0.64 0.03
N ILE A 142 -0.22 -0.79 -1.22
CA ILE A 142 -0.10 -2.07 -1.92
C ILE A 142 1.34 -2.23 -2.39
N THR A 143 2.02 -3.27 -1.92
CA THR A 143 3.38 -3.63 -2.34
C THR A 143 3.33 -4.97 -3.06
N PRO A 144 3.38 -4.99 -4.40
CA PRO A 144 3.35 -6.23 -5.17
C PRO A 144 4.72 -6.92 -5.17
N TYR A 145 4.70 -8.24 -5.24
CA TYR A 145 5.89 -9.08 -5.32
C TYR A 145 5.78 -10.05 -6.50
N LEU A 146 6.75 -10.00 -7.38
CA LEU A 146 7.01 -10.92 -8.45
C LEU A 146 8.46 -11.44 -8.34
N PRO A 147 8.82 -12.54 -9.03
CA PRO A 147 10.21 -12.90 -9.22
C PRO A 147 11.01 -11.70 -9.74
N ARG A 148 12.28 -11.59 -9.32
CA ARG A 148 13.13 -10.40 -9.58
C ARG A 148 13.18 -10.03 -11.06
N GLU A 149 13.27 -11.03 -11.93
CA GLU A 149 13.30 -10.87 -13.40
C GLU A 149 12.00 -10.32 -13.97
N GLN A 150 10.88 -10.46 -13.28
CA GLN A 150 9.54 -10.02 -13.69
C GLN A 150 9.08 -8.74 -12.97
N ALA A 151 9.80 -8.27 -11.96
CA ALA A 151 9.37 -7.13 -11.15
C ALA A 151 9.12 -5.85 -11.99
N HIS A 152 9.94 -5.64 -13.04
CA HIS A 152 9.83 -4.51 -13.95
C HIS A 152 8.49 -4.46 -14.72
N LEU A 153 7.79 -5.59 -14.87
CA LEU A 153 6.52 -5.69 -15.59
C LEU A 153 5.40 -4.90 -14.92
N LEU A 154 5.54 -4.59 -13.63
CA LEU A 154 4.58 -3.80 -12.87
C LEU A 154 4.90 -2.29 -12.87
N SER A 155 5.97 -1.87 -13.54
CA SER A 155 6.34 -0.45 -13.60
C SER A 155 5.24 0.38 -14.26
N GLY A 156 4.97 1.56 -13.70
CA GLY A 156 3.96 2.49 -14.22
C GLY A 156 2.58 2.35 -13.58
N ILE A 157 2.28 1.25 -12.87
CA ILE A 157 1.02 1.09 -12.13
C ILE A 157 0.85 2.23 -11.12
N GLU A 158 1.94 2.67 -10.50
CA GLU A 158 1.95 3.80 -9.57
C GLU A 158 1.49 5.13 -10.19
N ASN A 159 1.54 5.26 -11.52
CA ASN A 159 1.03 6.43 -12.21
C ASN A 159 -0.48 6.33 -12.51
N GLU A 160 -0.99 5.10 -12.65
CA GLU A 160 -2.41 4.81 -12.87
C GLU A 160 -3.19 4.90 -11.53
N LEU A 161 -2.56 4.42 -10.45
CA LEU A 161 -3.13 4.36 -9.10
C LEU A 161 -2.56 5.47 -8.23
N GLN A 162 -3.18 6.65 -8.32
CA GLN A 162 -2.70 7.82 -7.57
C GLN A 162 -3.23 7.87 -6.14
N PRO A 163 -2.39 8.26 -5.16
CA PRO A 163 -2.80 8.42 -3.78
C PRO A 163 -3.82 9.56 -3.61
N PRO A 164 -4.77 9.44 -2.66
CA PRO A 164 -5.62 10.54 -2.26
C PRO A 164 -4.78 11.62 -1.56
N LEU A 165 -5.20 12.90 -1.66
CA LEU A 165 -4.58 14.00 -0.93
C LEU A 165 -5.08 14.02 0.52
N SER A 166 -4.49 13.17 1.36
CA SER A 166 -4.85 13.04 2.78
C SER A 166 -3.63 12.75 3.65
N PRO A 167 -3.67 13.09 4.96
CA PRO A 167 -2.58 12.80 5.89
C PRO A 167 -2.21 11.31 5.94
N PRO A 168 -3.17 10.35 6.03
CA PRO A 168 -2.84 8.92 6.01
C PRO A 168 -2.12 8.47 4.74
N ALA A 169 -2.47 9.04 3.57
CA ALA A 169 -1.81 8.69 2.33
C ALA A 169 -0.35 9.15 2.31
N LEU A 170 -0.08 10.40 2.71
CA LEU A 170 1.29 10.90 2.80
C LEU A 170 2.11 10.09 3.81
N PHE A 171 1.54 9.77 4.97
CA PHE A 171 2.20 8.92 5.97
C PHE A 171 2.58 7.55 5.40
N LEU A 172 1.66 6.88 4.69
CA LEU A 172 1.92 5.58 4.08
C LEU A 172 2.98 5.67 2.98
N LEU A 173 2.95 6.70 2.13
CA LEU A 173 3.98 6.92 1.12
C LEU A 173 5.38 7.04 1.73
N MET A 174 5.49 7.79 2.84
CA MET A 174 6.74 7.95 3.58
C MET A 174 7.18 6.64 4.22
N ARG A 175 6.25 5.93 4.89
CA ARG A 175 6.52 4.65 5.53
C ARG A 175 6.96 3.57 4.56
N MET A 176 6.36 3.53 3.37
CA MET A 176 6.67 2.57 2.32
C MET A 176 7.91 2.96 1.50
N GLY A 177 8.50 4.14 1.73
CA GLY A 177 9.67 4.61 1.00
C GLY A 177 9.43 4.85 -0.50
N ILE A 178 8.19 5.12 -0.92
CA ILE A 178 7.81 5.29 -2.33
C ILE A 178 8.11 6.72 -2.76
N TYR A 179 9.38 7.05 -2.88
CA TYR A 179 9.85 8.40 -3.14
C TYR A 179 9.21 9.03 -4.40
N LYS A 180 9.15 8.30 -5.51
CA LYS A 180 8.54 8.81 -6.75
C LYS A 180 7.10 9.26 -6.54
N ASN A 181 6.33 8.50 -5.76
CA ASN A 181 4.94 8.84 -5.48
C ASN A 181 4.82 9.98 -4.47
N ILE A 182 5.81 10.18 -3.60
CA ILE A 182 5.88 11.37 -2.73
C ILE A 182 6.02 12.63 -3.59
N VAL A 183 6.90 12.64 -4.58
CA VAL A 183 7.05 13.77 -5.51
C VAL A 183 5.74 14.04 -6.26
N LEU A 184 5.13 13.00 -6.85
CA LEU A 184 3.84 13.13 -7.53
C LEU A 184 2.72 13.62 -6.60
N PHE A 185 2.74 13.18 -5.34
CA PHE A 185 1.80 13.65 -4.31
C PHE A 185 1.97 15.15 -4.05
N PHE A 186 3.20 15.62 -3.88
CA PHE A 186 3.49 17.05 -3.70
C PHE A 186 3.09 17.88 -4.93
N ASP A 187 3.35 17.38 -6.14
CA ASP A 187 2.94 18.06 -7.36
C ASP A 187 1.41 18.16 -7.44
N LYS A 188 0.70 17.11 -7.11
CA LYS A 188 -0.76 17.12 -7.03
C LYS A 188 -1.27 18.09 -5.95
N LEU A 189 -0.62 18.13 -4.79
CA LEU A 189 -0.95 19.04 -3.71
C LEU A 189 -0.73 20.50 -4.15
N LYS A 190 0.39 20.79 -4.82
CA LYS A 190 0.68 22.12 -5.39
C LYS A 190 -0.33 22.56 -6.46
N ASN A 191 -0.82 21.64 -7.29
CA ASN A 191 -1.69 21.96 -8.42
C ASN A 191 -3.18 21.86 -8.12
N SER A 192 -3.58 21.39 -6.94
CA SER A 192 -4.99 21.31 -6.55
C SER A 192 -5.59 22.71 -6.33
N GLN A 193 -6.70 22.99 -7.02
CA GLN A 193 -7.46 24.24 -6.87
C GLN A 193 -8.30 24.29 -5.61
N GLU A 194 -8.68 23.12 -5.08
CA GLU A 194 -9.52 22.99 -3.88
C GLU A 194 -8.71 22.96 -2.58
N MET A 195 -7.37 23.02 -2.68
CA MET A 195 -6.48 22.93 -1.54
C MET A 195 -6.33 24.30 -0.87
N THR A 196 -6.74 24.35 0.40
CA THR A 196 -6.50 25.53 1.26
C THR A 196 -5.19 25.39 2.04
N ALA A 197 -4.67 26.48 2.58
CA ALA A 197 -3.48 26.48 3.44
C ALA A 197 -3.65 25.54 4.63
N SER A 198 -4.80 25.62 5.34
CA SER A 198 -5.10 24.75 6.50
C SER A 198 -5.09 23.27 6.13
N LYS A 199 -5.78 22.89 5.04
CA LYS A 199 -5.78 21.49 4.58
C LYS A 199 -4.38 21.00 4.18
N ALA A 200 -3.58 21.87 3.56
CA ALA A 200 -2.20 21.52 3.19
C ALA A 200 -1.34 21.29 4.43
N LEU A 201 -1.46 22.13 5.47
CA LEU A 201 -0.78 21.94 6.74
C LEU A 201 -1.19 20.63 7.42
N ASP A 202 -2.49 20.33 7.49
CA ASP A 202 -3.00 19.07 8.05
C ASP A 202 -2.38 17.86 7.35
N ILE A 203 -2.25 17.92 6.02
CA ILE A 203 -1.62 16.85 5.24
C ILE A 203 -0.12 16.74 5.54
N LEU A 204 0.59 17.88 5.61
CA LEU A 204 2.03 17.90 5.87
C LEU A 204 2.37 17.45 7.30
N ALA A 205 1.47 17.67 8.26
CA ALA A 205 1.56 17.17 9.62
C ALA A 205 1.20 15.68 9.76
N ALA A 206 1.20 14.91 8.67
CA ALA A 206 0.82 13.49 8.65
C ALA A 206 1.49 12.68 9.76
N LYS A 207 0.66 12.03 10.58
CA LYS A 207 1.07 11.22 11.73
C LYS A 207 0.47 9.81 11.67
N SER A 208 1.15 8.86 12.30
CA SER A 208 0.53 7.58 12.64
C SER A 208 -0.54 7.77 13.73
N PRO A 209 -1.41 6.78 13.97
CA PRO A 209 -2.32 6.78 15.12
C PRO A 209 -1.60 6.92 16.48
N GLU A 210 -0.35 6.46 16.57
CA GLU A 210 0.51 6.57 17.76
C GLU A 210 1.22 7.95 17.86
N GLY A 211 0.96 8.86 16.92
CA GLY A 211 1.50 10.21 16.92
C GLY A 211 2.91 10.37 16.30
N ILE A 212 3.43 9.33 15.65
CA ILE A 212 4.73 9.39 14.95
C ILE A 212 4.56 10.17 13.64
N TYR A 213 5.35 11.22 13.46
CA TYR A 213 5.35 11.98 12.21
C TYR A 213 5.90 11.17 11.04
N GLY A 214 5.26 11.27 9.88
CA GLY A 214 5.71 10.63 8.65
C GLY A 214 7.14 11.03 8.26
N LEU A 215 7.52 12.26 8.54
CA LEU A 215 8.89 12.74 8.33
C LEU A 215 9.93 11.95 9.12
N CYS A 216 9.64 11.58 10.38
CA CYS A 216 10.54 10.74 11.19
C CYS A 216 10.72 9.35 10.56
N VAL A 217 9.63 8.80 10.02
CA VAL A 217 9.66 7.50 9.32
C VAL A 217 10.46 7.60 8.03
N LEU A 218 10.29 8.68 7.28
CA LEU A 218 11.06 8.93 6.05
C LEU A 218 12.57 9.02 6.35
N LEU A 219 12.96 9.73 7.40
CA LEU A 219 14.36 9.85 7.83
C LEU A 219 14.97 8.50 8.25
N TYR A 220 14.18 7.66 8.91
CA TYR A 220 14.63 6.34 9.35
C TYR A 220 14.90 5.39 8.16
N HIS A 221 14.09 5.46 7.11
CA HIS A 221 14.15 4.51 5.98
C HIS A 221 14.92 5.02 4.76
N ASN A 222 15.23 6.32 4.66
CA ASN A 222 15.72 6.91 3.42
C ASN A 222 17.10 7.57 3.52
N THR A 223 17.71 7.72 2.34
CA THR A 223 18.97 8.43 2.17
C THR A 223 18.77 9.95 2.29
N ILE A 224 19.85 10.66 2.62
CA ILE A 224 19.89 12.13 2.75
C ILE A 224 19.37 12.85 1.49
N ASP A 225 19.63 12.30 0.31
CA ASP A 225 19.19 12.90 -0.95
C ASP A 225 17.66 12.99 -1.05
N LYS A 226 16.96 11.91 -0.72
CA LYS A 226 15.50 11.86 -0.73
C LYS A 226 14.87 12.83 0.29
N PHE A 227 15.55 13.02 1.42
CA PHE A 227 15.15 14.01 2.41
C PHE A 227 15.30 15.44 1.89
N ASN A 228 16.39 15.76 1.20
CA ASN A 228 16.62 17.08 0.62
C ASN A 228 15.55 17.43 -0.42
N ASP A 229 15.15 16.47 -1.24
CA ASP A 229 14.07 16.67 -2.19
C ASP A 229 12.72 16.90 -1.51
N TYR A 230 12.44 16.17 -0.41
CA TYR A 230 11.26 16.41 0.42
C TYR A 230 11.26 17.84 0.97
N ILE A 231 12.37 18.29 1.54
CA ILE A 231 12.52 19.66 2.07
C ILE A 231 12.35 20.72 0.96
N THR A 232 12.84 20.43 -0.23
CA THR A 232 12.68 21.33 -1.38
C THR A 232 11.19 21.51 -1.74
N ASN A 233 10.45 20.40 -1.84
CA ASN A 233 9.01 20.44 -2.09
C ASN A 233 8.25 21.15 -0.95
N LEU A 234 8.64 20.92 0.30
CA LEU A 234 8.06 21.59 1.45
C LEU A 234 8.25 23.11 1.37
N LYS A 235 9.46 23.59 1.02
CA LYS A 235 9.73 25.02 0.82
C LYS A 235 8.89 25.64 -0.29
N GLU A 236 8.64 24.92 -1.38
CA GLU A 236 7.75 25.37 -2.45
C GLU A 236 6.29 25.52 -1.96
N LEU A 237 5.80 24.56 -1.20
CA LEU A 237 4.46 24.62 -0.58
C LEU A 237 4.36 25.76 0.43
N THR A 238 5.40 25.97 1.24
CA THR A 238 5.47 27.09 2.20
C THR A 238 5.30 28.43 1.48
N ARG A 239 5.98 28.62 0.36
CA ARG A 239 5.83 29.84 -0.46
C ARG A 239 4.44 29.95 -1.07
N LYS A 240 3.91 28.85 -1.62
CA LYS A 240 2.60 28.85 -2.28
C LYS A 240 1.46 29.20 -1.33
N TYR A 241 1.48 28.63 -0.12
CA TYR A 241 0.41 28.78 0.86
C TYR A 241 0.71 29.84 1.92
N ASN A 242 1.89 30.50 1.83
CA ASN A 242 2.34 31.54 2.74
C ASN A 242 2.35 31.09 4.22
N PHE A 243 2.85 29.86 4.46
CA PHE A 243 2.98 29.33 5.83
C PHE A 243 4.00 30.16 6.63
N SER A 244 3.68 30.45 7.89
CA SER A 244 4.61 31.05 8.83
C SER A 244 5.63 30.01 9.34
N GLN A 245 6.68 30.47 10.03
CA GLN A 245 7.62 29.56 10.70
C GLN A 245 6.96 28.79 11.84
N GLU A 246 5.88 29.33 12.42
CA GLU A 246 5.13 28.69 13.50
C GLU A 246 4.19 27.59 13.00
N ASP A 247 3.86 27.60 11.70
CA ASP A 247 3.00 26.60 11.05
C ASP A 247 3.77 25.31 10.67
N LEU A 248 5.09 25.32 10.64
CA LEU A 248 5.95 24.21 10.20
C LEU A 248 6.76 23.61 11.35
#